data_ffda0f1715733194725d4d0f1e347f70
#
_entry.id   ffda0f1715733194725d4d0f1e347f70
#
_cell.length_a   1.000
_cell.length_b   1.000
_cell.length_c   1.000
_cell.angle_alpha   90.00
_cell.angle_beta   90.00
_cell.angle_gamma   90.00
#
_symmetry.space_group_name_H-M   'P 1'
#
loop_
_entity.id
_entity.type
_entity.pdbx_description
1 polymer ?
#
loop_
_entity_poly.entity_id
_entity_poly.type
_entity_poly.pdbx_seq_one_letter_code
_entity_poly.pdbx_strand_id
1 'polypeptide(L)'
;MKKSQIIPIALVVVLATGVITVEKTISSRITTRVYEVMPRASGVTASVPLFDLPGNIVGDSIKSVHINIGEYQLKESTFKPSLAIHARNISKAQPNLIGALDVTATIPAATITQLADFNDAQIVGNTLQVSVGSGGLGTAILVPRYSGNQIYFELQGVSLFGNEIPADSLPAEIKDQIKSKSVRTLKAPQGMSVKSISLSSEGLALTMQGTNFRPTKLGSSF
;
A
#
# COMPACT_ATOMS: atom_id res chain seq x y z
N MET A 1 26.75 1.08 -10.08
CA MET A 1 25.35 0.95 -10.58
C MET A 1 24.48 0.51 -9.41
N LYS A 2 23.78 1.45 -8.73
CA LYS A 2 22.84 1.11 -7.66
C LYS A 2 21.61 0.47 -8.30
N LYS A 3 21.35 -0.80 -7.98
CA LYS A 3 20.15 -1.51 -8.42
C LYS A 3 18.93 -0.76 -7.89
N SER A 4 18.14 -0.17 -8.78
CA SER A 4 16.82 0.38 -8.48
C SER A 4 16.01 -0.73 -7.80
N GLN A 5 15.74 -0.59 -6.50
CA GLN A 5 14.88 -1.52 -5.79
C GLN A 5 13.46 -1.31 -6.29
N ILE A 6 13.01 -2.23 -7.13
CA ILE A 6 11.63 -2.32 -7.56
C ILE A 6 10.86 -2.86 -6.36
N ILE A 7 9.90 -2.11 -5.85
CA ILE A 7 8.95 -2.61 -4.86
C ILE A 7 7.82 -3.30 -5.65
N PRO A 8 7.81 -4.62 -5.77
CA PRO A 8 6.70 -5.33 -6.37
C PRO A 8 5.59 -5.43 -5.33
N ILE A 9 4.64 -4.50 -5.34
CA ILE A 9 3.39 -4.69 -4.63
C ILE A 9 2.55 -5.66 -5.48
N ALA A 10 2.87 -6.93 -5.39
CA ALA A 10 2.04 -7.99 -5.96
C ALA A 10 0.83 -8.18 -5.07
N LEU A 11 -0.25 -7.48 -5.39
CA LEU A 11 -1.51 -7.64 -4.72
C LEU A 11 -2.24 -8.85 -5.30
N VAL A 12 -2.40 -9.88 -4.50
CA VAL A 12 -3.19 -11.05 -4.83
C VAL A 12 -4.55 -10.93 -4.17
N VAL A 13 -5.57 -10.60 -4.93
CA VAL A 13 -6.95 -10.74 -4.50
C VAL A 13 -7.49 -12.06 -5.02
N VAL A 14 -7.61 -13.03 -4.14
CA VAL A 14 -8.27 -14.30 -4.42
C VAL A 14 -9.56 -14.37 -3.63
N LEU A 15 -10.65 -14.18 -4.33
CA LEU A 15 -11.97 -14.44 -3.78
C LEU A 15 -12.39 -15.84 -4.20
N ALA A 16 -12.47 -16.71 -3.20
CA ALA A 16 -12.89 -18.08 -3.39
C ALA A 16 -14.39 -18.17 -3.67
N THR A 17 -14.72 -18.79 -4.79
CA THR A 17 -16.07 -19.27 -5.05
C THR A 17 -16.25 -20.62 -4.36
N GLY A 18 -17.10 -20.67 -3.36
CA GLY A 18 -17.56 -21.89 -2.72
C GLY A 18 -18.83 -21.60 -1.94
N VAL A 19 -19.84 -22.42 -2.12
CA VAL A 19 -21.17 -22.35 -1.52
C VAL A 19 -21.12 -22.07 -0.02
N ILE A 20 -21.89 -21.08 0.38
CA ILE A 20 -21.89 -20.43 1.68
C ILE A 20 -22.85 -21.10 2.64
N THR A 21 -22.36 -21.45 3.82
CA THR A 21 -23.17 -21.63 5.00
C THR A 21 -22.55 -20.89 6.16
N VAL A 22 -23.29 -19.88 6.67
CA VAL A 22 -23.08 -19.16 7.94
C VAL A 22 -21.77 -18.35 8.11
N GLU A 23 -21.90 -17.14 8.64
CA GLU A 23 -20.93 -16.05 8.79
C GLU A 23 -19.50 -16.46 9.20
N LYS A 24 -19.35 -17.29 10.22
CA LYS A 24 -18.03 -17.80 10.64
C LYS A 24 -17.36 -18.66 9.57
N THR A 25 -18.14 -19.38 8.78
CA THR A 25 -17.65 -20.26 7.73
C THR A 25 -17.14 -19.46 6.53
N ILE A 26 -17.77 -18.32 6.20
CA ILE A 26 -17.32 -17.45 5.09
C ILE A 26 -15.98 -16.83 5.43
N SER A 27 -15.88 -16.19 6.59
CA SER A 27 -14.65 -15.53 7.06
C SER A 27 -13.50 -16.54 7.16
N SER A 28 -13.75 -17.73 7.72
CA SER A 28 -12.75 -18.80 7.82
C SER A 28 -12.27 -19.28 6.44
N ARG A 29 -13.19 -19.50 5.49
CA ARG A 29 -12.84 -19.93 4.13
C ARG A 29 -12.05 -18.86 3.37
N ILE A 30 -12.43 -17.59 3.49
CA ILE A 30 -11.69 -16.48 2.88
C ILE A 30 -10.28 -16.43 3.48
N THR A 31 -10.15 -16.50 4.80
CA THR A 31 -8.86 -16.51 5.49
C THR A 31 -7.98 -17.68 5.04
N THR A 32 -8.53 -18.90 5.00
CA THR A 32 -7.79 -20.08 4.51
C THR A 32 -7.32 -19.87 3.07
N ARG A 33 -8.22 -19.34 2.21
CA ARG A 33 -7.87 -19.11 0.81
C ARG A 33 -6.83 -18.02 0.63
N VAL A 34 -6.84 -16.97 1.46
CA VAL A 34 -5.77 -15.95 1.47
C VAL A 34 -4.43 -16.61 1.80
N TYR A 35 -4.35 -17.47 2.81
CA TYR A 35 -3.10 -18.16 3.14
C TYR A 35 -2.61 -19.11 2.04
N GLU A 36 -3.52 -19.80 1.33
CA GLU A 36 -3.14 -20.65 0.18
C GLU A 36 -2.47 -19.85 -0.95
N VAL A 37 -2.94 -18.63 -1.20
CA VAL A 37 -2.45 -17.80 -2.31
C VAL A 37 -1.34 -16.87 -1.86
N MET A 38 -1.38 -16.45 -0.61
CA MET A 38 -0.40 -15.59 0.04
C MET A 38 0.25 -16.30 1.22
N PRO A 39 1.06 -17.33 1.00
CA PRO A 39 1.62 -18.17 2.09
C PRO A 39 2.56 -17.40 3.03
N ARG A 40 2.96 -16.19 2.63
CA ARG A 40 3.80 -15.30 3.44
C ARG A 40 3.01 -14.22 4.18
N ALA A 41 1.68 -14.28 4.14
CA ALA A 41 0.82 -13.40 4.93
C ALA A 41 0.74 -13.90 6.38
N SER A 42 0.63 -12.97 7.32
CA SER A 42 0.35 -13.27 8.73
C SER A 42 -0.69 -12.30 9.27
N GLY A 43 -1.39 -12.70 10.32
CA GLY A 43 -2.44 -11.88 10.91
C GLY A 43 -3.62 -11.62 9.96
N VAL A 44 -3.98 -12.61 9.16
CA VAL A 44 -5.09 -12.49 8.21
C VAL A 44 -6.42 -12.57 8.94
N THR A 45 -7.24 -11.54 8.74
CA THR A 45 -8.64 -11.51 9.18
C THR A 45 -9.54 -11.15 8.01
N ALA A 46 -10.70 -11.79 7.93
CA ALA A 46 -11.71 -11.50 6.92
C ALA A 46 -13.06 -11.27 7.59
N SER A 47 -13.81 -10.31 7.11
CA SER A 47 -15.15 -10.01 7.58
C SER A 47 -16.11 -9.67 6.45
N VAL A 48 -17.35 -10.03 6.63
CA VAL A 48 -18.48 -9.66 5.77
C VAL A 48 -19.48 -8.90 6.65
N PRO A 49 -19.88 -7.69 6.27
CA PRO A 49 -20.84 -6.92 7.07
C PRO A 49 -22.14 -7.70 7.28
N LEU A 50 -22.63 -7.71 8.54
CA LEU A 50 -23.84 -8.44 8.95
C LEU A 50 -25.08 -8.05 8.15
N PHE A 51 -25.23 -6.75 7.86
CA PHE A 51 -26.37 -6.24 7.10
C PHE A 51 -26.39 -6.70 5.62
N ASP A 52 -25.27 -7.15 5.10
CA ASP A 52 -25.15 -7.69 3.74
C ASP A 52 -25.43 -9.20 3.65
N LEU A 53 -25.49 -9.89 4.79
CA LEU A 53 -25.61 -11.35 4.84
C LEU A 53 -26.85 -11.91 4.11
N PRO A 54 -28.08 -11.37 4.29
CA PRO A 54 -29.23 -11.89 3.57
C PRO A 54 -29.07 -11.81 2.05
N GLY A 55 -28.58 -10.68 1.54
CA GLY A 55 -28.32 -10.49 0.12
C GLY A 55 -27.14 -11.33 -0.39
N ASN A 56 -26.13 -11.58 0.47
CA ASN A 56 -24.99 -12.41 0.13
C ASN A 56 -25.34 -13.92 0.04
N ILE A 57 -26.37 -14.37 0.75
CA ILE A 57 -26.81 -15.78 0.73
C ILE A 57 -27.65 -16.08 -0.50
N VAL A 58 -28.62 -15.21 -0.80
CA VAL A 58 -29.66 -15.46 -1.84
C VAL A 58 -29.27 -14.84 -3.20
N GLY A 59 -28.48 -13.79 -3.22
CA GLY A 59 -28.12 -13.08 -4.45
C GLY A 59 -26.98 -13.72 -5.24
N ASP A 60 -26.81 -13.29 -6.50
CA ASP A 60 -25.75 -13.75 -7.42
C ASP A 60 -24.39 -13.10 -7.13
N SER A 61 -24.30 -12.20 -6.16
CA SER A 61 -23.08 -11.48 -5.80
C SER A 61 -22.93 -11.35 -4.30
N ILE A 62 -21.65 -11.23 -3.86
CA ILE A 62 -21.31 -10.83 -2.50
C ILE A 62 -21.15 -9.30 -2.52
N LYS A 63 -21.92 -8.60 -1.67
CA LYS A 63 -21.96 -7.14 -1.67
C LYS A 63 -20.62 -6.52 -1.24
N SER A 64 -20.08 -6.98 -0.12
CA SER A 64 -18.78 -6.50 0.33
C SER A 64 -18.03 -7.52 1.18
N VAL A 65 -16.68 -7.45 1.10
CA VAL A 65 -15.75 -8.23 1.92
C VAL A 65 -14.60 -7.32 2.32
N HIS A 66 -14.24 -7.36 3.60
CA HIS A 66 -13.05 -6.72 4.13
C HIS A 66 -12.04 -7.78 4.52
N ILE A 67 -10.79 -7.63 4.06
CA ILE A 67 -9.69 -8.50 4.41
C ILE A 67 -8.56 -7.62 4.93
N ASN A 68 -8.07 -7.91 6.14
CA ASN A 68 -6.89 -7.29 6.68
C ASN A 68 -5.79 -8.33 6.82
N ILE A 69 -4.59 -7.97 6.41
CA ILE A 69 -3.37 -8.75 6.53
C ILE A 69 -2.41 -7.92 7.37
N GLY A 70 -2.09 -8.40 8.56
CA GLY A 70 -1.22 -7.67 9.50
C GLY A 70 0.18 -7.46 8.95
N GLU A 71 0.77 -8.50 8.37
CA GLU A 71 2.07 -8.44 7.71
C GLU A 71 2.08 -9.29 6.44
N TYR A 72 2.71 -8.79 5.39
CA TYR A 72 2.98 -9.55 4.18
C TYR A 72 4.46 -9.48 3.81
N GLN A 73 5.16 -10.61 3.90
CA GLN A 73 6.56 -10.70 3.52
C GLN A 73 6.71 -10.67 2.00
N LEU A 74 7.17 -9.56 1.47
CA LEU A 74 7.52 -9.44 0.05
C LEU A 74 8.74 -10.32 -0.29
N LYS A 75 8.73 -10.89 -1.50
CA LYS A 75 9.87 -11.64 -2.02
C LYS A 75 11.05 -10.69 -2.19
N GLU A 76 12.22 -11.07 -1.70
CA GLU A 76 13.45 -10.28 -1.81
C GLU A 76 13.44 -8.92 -1.06
N SER A 77 12.50 -8.71 -0.14
CA SER A 77 12.44 -7.50 0.68
C SER A 77 12.53 -7.80 2.16
N THR A 78 13.16 -6.89 2.89
CA THR A 78 13.24 -6.97 4.36
C THR A 78 12.02 -6.39 5.06
N PHE A 79 11.20 -5.61 4.35
CA PHE A 79 10.03 -4.99 4.95
C PHE A 79 8.74 -5.77 4.70
N LYS A 80 7.83 -5.64 5.65
CA LYS A 80 6.56 -6.34 5.71
C LYS A 80 5.41 -5.33 5.78
N PRO A 81 4.84 -4.91 4.65
CA PRO A 81 3.68 -4.04 4.67
C PRO A 81 2.46 -4.77 5.24
N SER A 82 1.56 -4.02 5.87
CA SER A 82 0.21 -4.46 6.12
C SER A 82 -0.68 -4.14 4.91
N LEU A 83 -1.74 -4.95 4.72
CA LEU A 83 -2.68 -4.75 3.62
C LEU A 83 -4.11 -4.71 4.17
N ALA A 84 -4.87 -3.68 3.77
CA ALA A 84 -6.31 -3.61 3.97
C ALA A 84 -6.99 -3.65 2.60
N ILE A 85 -7.86 -4.64 2.39
CA ILE A 85 -8.51 -4.91 1.11
C ILE A 85 -10.01 -4.79 1.32
N HIS A 86 -10.66 -3.98 0.51
CA HIS A 86 -12.10 -3.85 0.48
C HIS A 86 -12.62 -4.15 -0.92
N ALA A 87 -13.29 -5.28 -1.07
CA ALA A 87 -13.88 -5.71 -2.34
C ALA A 87 -15.41 -5.60 -2.26
N ARG A 88 -16.02 -5.09 -3.32
CA ARG A 88 -17.47 -4.87 -3.42
C ARG A 88 -18.03 -5.43 -4.71
N ASN A 89 -19.30 -5.89 -4.64
CA ASN A 89 -20.04 -6.43 -5.78
C ASN A 89 -19.27 -7.57 -6.49
N ILE A 90 -18.98 -8.61 -5.70
CA ILE A 90 -18.20 -9.77 -6.16
C ILE A 90 -19.16 -10.76 -6.77
N SER A 91 -19.06 -11.01 -8.08
CA SER A 91 -19.87 -12.02 -8.78
C SER A 91 -19.56 -13.42 -8.28
N LYS A 92 -20.60 -14.22 -8.03
CA LYS A 92 -20.48 -15.66 -7.73
C LYS A 92 -20.32 -16.50 -9.01
N ALA A 93 -20.66 -15.91 -10.18
CA ALA A 93 -20.50 -16.58 -11.46
C ALA A 93 -19.05 -16.57 -11.95
N GLN A 94 -18.67 -17.61 -12.69
CA GLN A 94 -17.35 -17.68 -13.34
C GLN A 94 -17.39 -16.98 -14.72
N PRO A 95 -16.37 -16.18 -15.10
CA PRO A 95 -15.21 -15.77 -14.29
C PRO A 95 -15.61 -14.74 -13.23
N ASN A 96 -15.05 -14.85 -12.05
CA ASN A 96 -15.35 -13.93 -10.95
C ASN A 96 -15.01 -12.50 -11.36
N LEU A 97 -15.94 -11.60 -11.14
CA LEU A 97 -15.79 -10.17 -11.37
C LEU A 97 -15.94 -9.44 -10.03
N ILE A 98 -15.05 -8.53 -9.74
CA ILE A 98 -15.13 -7.63 -8.60
C ILE A 98 -15.52 -6.26 -9.13
N GLY A 99 -16.71 -5.76 -8.77
CA GLY A 99 -17.19 -4.48 -9.26
C GLY A 99 -16.33 -3.30 -8.81
N ALA A 100 -15.89 -3.31 -7.55
CA ALA A 100 -14.94 -2.34 -7.02
C ALA A 100 -13.98 -2.99 -6.04
N LEU A 101 -12.70 -2.65 -6.13
CA LEU A 101 -11.63 -3.14 -5.29
C LEU A 101 -10.80 -1.95 -4.81
N ASP A 102 -10.76 -1.74 -3.50
CA ASP A 102 -9.87 -0.79 -2.86
C ASP A 102 -8.82 -1.56 -2.06
N VAL A 103 -7.56 -1.17 -2.18
CA VAL A 103 -6.46 -1.78 -1.48
C VAL A 103 -5.56 -0.72 -0.91
N THR A 104 -5.36 -0.77 0.40
CA THR A 104 -4.39 0.08 1.09
C THR A 104 -3.23 -0.78 1.58
N ALA A 105 -2.04 -0.49 1.09
CA ALA A 105 -0.80 -1.06 1.59
C ALA A 105 -0.11 -0.03 2.49
N THR A 106 0.20 -0.42 3.74
CA THR A 106 0.92 0.45 4.68
C THR A 106 2.30 -0.09 4.93
N ILE A 107 3.31 0.70 4.59
CA ILE A 107 4.73 0.43 4.89
C ILE A 107 5.01 1.01 6.28
N PRO A 108 5.46 0.20 7.25
CA PRO A 108 5.69 0.68 8.61
C PRO A 108 6.68 1.85 8.68
N ALA A 109 6.44 2.78 9.61
CA ALA A 109 7.27 3.97 9.81
C ALA A 109 8.77 3.64 9.96
N ALA A 110 9.11 2.62 10.76
CA ALA A 110 10.49 2.18 10.95
C ALA A 110 11.17 1.73 9.65
N THR A 111 10.39 1.23 8.69
CA THR A 111 10.90 0.81 7.37
C THR A 111 11.17 2.01 6.46
N ILE A 112 10.35 3.05 6.54
CA ILE A 112 10.50 4.24 5.69
C ILE A 112 11.82 4.94 5.97
N THR A 113 12.18 5.08 7.23
CA THR A 113 13.44 5.69 7.65
C THR A 113 14.66 4.92 7.13
N GLN A 114 14.55 3.59 7.03
CA GLN A 114 15.60 2.74 6.46
C GLN A 114 15.65 2.78 4.93
N LEU A 115 14.47 2.82 4.26
CA LEU A 115 14.36 2.81 2.80
C LEU A 115 14.76 4.13 2.14
N ALA A 116 14.54 5.24 2.83
CA ALA A 116 14.76 6.56 2.30
C ALA A 116 16.25 6.93 2.15
N ASP A 117 17.17 6.10 2.66
CA ASP A 117 18.63 6.36 2.65
C ASP A 117 18.98 7.75 3.27
N PHE A 118 18.12 8.19 4.21
CA PHE A 118 18.28 9.43 4.94
C PHE A 118 18.70 9.13 6.39
N ASN A 119 19.71 9.82 6.86
CA ASN A 119 20.11 9.77 8.26
C ASN A 119 19.08 10.52 9.12
N ASP A 120 18.79 9.98 10.31
CA ASP A 120 17.93 10.63 11.33
C ASP A 120 16.55 11.07 10.80
N ALA A 121 15.91 10.22 9.97
CA ALA A 121 14.58 10.49 9.46
C ALA A 121 13.51 10.21 10.52
N GLN A 122 12.55 11.12 10.68
CA GLN A 122 11.42 11.01 11.58
C GLN A 122 10.11 11.36 10.86
N ILE A 123 9.03 10.68 11.22
CA ILE A 123 7.69 11.04 10.74
C ILE A 123 7.04 11.98 11.75
N VAL A 124 6.69 13.19 11.29
CA VAL A 124 6.00 14.20 12.10
C VAL A 124 4.73 14.61 11.36
N GLY A 125 3.58 14.22 11.91
CA GLY A 125 2.29 14.40 11.25
C GLY A 125 2.22 13.64 9.92
N ASN A 126 2.11 14.38 8.83
CA ASN A 126 2.06 13.85 7.46
C ASN A 126 3.34 14.11 6.64
N THR A 127 4.43 14.46 7.31
CA THR A 127 5.72 14.78 6.68
C THR A 127 6.83 13.84 7.19
N LEU A 128 7.82 13.61 6.36
CA LEU A 128 9.08 12.99 6.73
C LEU A 128 10.09 14.11 6.97
N GLN A 129 10.58 14.21 8.19
CA GLN A 129 11.62 15.16 8.57
C GLN A 129 12.97 14.46 8.59
N VAL A 130 13.96 15.07 7.96
CA VAL A 130 15.29 14.50 7.75
C VAL A 130 16.34 15.51 8.15
N SER A 131 17.31 15.12 8.96
CA SER A 131 18.44 15.96 9.29
C SER A 131 19.29 16.28 8.06
N VAL A 132 19.60 17.55 7.85
CA VAL A 132 20.43 18.03 6.73
C VAL A 132 21.56 18.92 7.24
N GLY A 133 22.65 18.96 6.46
CA GLY A 133 23.85 19.71 6.82
C GLY A 133 24.80 18.93 7.73
N SER A 134 26.05 19.43 7.83
CA SER A 134 27.06 18.84 8.72
C SER A 134 26.66 19.06 10.17
N GLY A 135 26.47 17.95 10.92
CA GLY A 135 26.09 18.01 12.34
C GLY A 135 24.59 18.22 12.59
N GLY A 136 23.71 18.04 11.58
CA GLY A 136 22.26 18.15 11.79
C GLY A 136 21.76 19.57 12.04
N LEU A 137 22.41 20.58 11.46
CA LEU A 137 22.10 22.00 11.64
C LEU A 137 20.73 22.41 11.07
N GLY A 138 20.12 21.56 10.23
CA GLY A 138 18.82 21.82 9.63
C GLY A 138 17.98 20.55 9.51
N THR A 139 16.70 20.76 9.21
CA THR A 139 15.74 19.70 8.99
C THR A 139 15.03 19.92 7.66
N ALA A 140 15.13 19.00 6.72
CA ALA A 140 14.33 19.00 5.50
C ALA A 140 12.95 18.41 5.80
N ILE A 141 11.91 19.09 5.30
CA ILE A 141 10.50 18.69 5.44
C ILE A 141 10.05 18.12 4.11
N LEU A 142 9.72 16.84 4.08
CA LEU A 142 9.44 16.07 2.88
C LEU A 142 8.01 15.53 2.90
N VAL A 143 7.33 15.52 1.74
CA VAL A 143 6.02 14.90 1.57
C VAL A 143 6.07 13.80 0.51
N PRO A 144 5.34 12.70 0.69
CA PRO A 144 5.27 11.66 -0.32
C PRO A 144 4.43 12.12 -1.50
N ARG A 145 4.89 11.81 -2.71
CA ARG A 145 4.19 12.06 -3.97
C ARG A 145 4.18 10.82 -4.85
N TYR A 146 3.17 10.74 -5.68
CA TYR A 146 3.06 9.72 -6.72
C TYR A 146 2.85 10.38 -8.08
N SER A 147 3.68 10.05 -9.04
CA SER A 147 3.56 10.49 -10.43
C SER A 147 4.30 9.54 -11.36
N GLY A 148 3.76 9.26 -12.54
CA GLY A 148 4.44 8.47 -13.57
C GLY A 148 4.87 7.07 -13.11
N ASN A 149 4.06 6.37 -12.33
CA ASN A 149 4.39 5.07 -11.73
C ASN A 149 5.59 5.10 -10.77
N GLN A 150 5.86 6.25 -10.16
CA GLN A 150 6.93 6.44 -9.20
C GLN A 150 6.39 7.05 -7.92
N ILE A 151 6.88 6.57 -6.79
CA ILE A 151 6.76 7.21 -5.49
C ILE A 151 8.08 7.95 -5.22
N TYR A 152 7.99 9.16 -4.74
CA TYR A 152 9.13 9.97 -4.33
C TYR A 152 8.75 10.91 -3.20
N PHE A 153 9.75 11.43 -2.51
CA PHE A 153 9.56 12.50 -1.54
C PHE A 153 9.91 13.85 -2.19
N GLU A 154 8.98 14.78 -2.05
CA GLU A 154 9.11 16.15 -2.51
C GLU A 154 9.48 17.05 -1.33
N LEU A 155 10.46 17.92 -1.52
CA LEU A 155 10.87 18.88 -0.53
C LEU A 155 9.83 20.01 -0.42
N GLN A 156 9.28 20.21 0.78
CA GLN A 156 8.40 21.35 1.08
C GLN A 156 9.18 22.57 1.58
N GLY A 157 10.23 22.32 2.35
CA GLY A 157 11.06 23.36 2.93
C GLY A 157 12.19 22.78 3.77
N VAL A 158 13.02 23.67 4.26
CA VAL A 158 14.12 23.35 5.19
C VAL A 158 13.99 24.25 6.41
N SER A 159 14.04 23.70 7.59
CA SER A 159 14.17 24.45 8.84
C SER A 159 15.64 24.54 9.21
N LEU A 160 16.19 25.75 9.34
CA LEU A 160 17.55 26.03 9.78
C LEU A 160 17.49 26.86 11.07
N PHE A 161 17.99 26.33 12.18
CA PHE A 161 17.94 27.03 13.48
C PHE A 161 16.54 27.51 13.88
N GLY A 162 15.49 26.74 13.52
CA GLY A 162 14.10 27.09 13.81
C GLY A 162 13.45 28.06 12.80
N ASN A 163 14.18 28.55 11.80
CA ASN A 163 13.63 29.36 10.72
C ASN A 163 13.28 28.48 9.51
N GLU A 164 12.04 28.54 9.05
CA GLU A 164 11.58 27.79 7.89
C GLU A 164 11.90 28.53 6.58
N ILE A 165 12.57 27.85 5.67
CA ILE A 165 12.86 28.30 4.32
C ILE A 165 12.02 27.47 3.35
N PRO A 166 11.06 28.07 2.64
CA PRO A 166 10.24 27.33 1.67
C PRO A 166 11.08 26.73 0.54
N ALA A 167 10.63 25.57 0.03
CA ALA A 167 11.36 24.88 -1.05
C ALA A 167 11.52 25.74 -2.31
N ASP A 168 10.58 26.65 -2.59
CA ASP A 168 10.66 27.54 -3.76
C ASP A 168 11.83 28.51 -3.71
N SER A 169 12.31 28.82 -2.51
CA SER A 169 13.48 29.68 -2.28
C SER A 169 14.81 28.93 -2.37
N LEU A 170 14.77 27.60 -2.53
CA LEU A 170 15.97 26.76 -2.60
C LEU A 170 16.38 26.47 -4.04
N PRO A 171 17.71 26.31 -4.31
CA PRO A 171 18.21 25.90 -5.61
C PRO A 171 17.55 24.61 -6.12
N ALA A 172 17.30 24.53 -7.44
CA ALA A 172 16.68 23.38 -8.07
C ALA A 172 17.48 22.08 -7.84
N GLU A 173 18.81 22.18 -7.82
CA GLU A 173 19.74 21.09 -7.62
C GLU A 173 19.51 20.36 -6.29
N ILE A 174 19.17 21.09 -5.23
CA ILE A 174 18.86 20.50 -3.91
C ILE A 174 17.55 19.72 -3.98
N LYS A 175 16.52 20.28 -4.63
CA LYS A 175 15.22 19.61 -4.82
C LYS A 175 15.36 18.33 -5.64
N ASP A 176 16.11 18.40 -6.73
CA ASP A 176 16.35 17.26 -7.63
C ASP A 176 17.20 16.17 -6.95
N GLN A 177 18.18 16.54 -6.14
CA GLN A 177 18.98 15.59 -5.38
C GLN A 177 18.13 14.80 -4.36
N ILE A 178 17.25 15.46 -3.63
CA ILE A 178 16.34 14.84 -2.67
C ILE A 178 15.37 13.90 -3.40
N LYS A 179 14.75 14.40 -4.47
CA LYS A 179 13.84 13.61 -5.29
C LYS A 179 14.53 12.36 -5.83
N SER A 180 15.71 12.49 -6.42
CA SER A 180 16.45 11.38 -7.04
C SER A 180 16.84 10.28 -6.05
N LYS A 181 17.15 10.63 -4.79
CA LYS A 181 17.45 9.67 -3.72
C LYS A 181 16.22 8.89 -3.26
N SER A 182 15.04 9.50 -3.32
CA SER A 182 13.80 8.96 -2.79
C SER A 182 12.93 8.24 -3.82
N VAL A 183 13.22 8.35 -5.12
CA VAL A 183 12.41 7.75 -6.19
C VAL A 183 12.41 6.23 -6.10
N ARG A 184 11.21 5.65 -6.09
CA ARG A 184 10.99 4.20 -6.19
C ARG A 184 9.92 3.92 -7.23
N THR A 185 10.17 2.96 -8.10
CA THR A 185 9.18 2.53 -9.10
C THR A 185 8.10 1.70 -8.42
N LEU A 186 6.84 2.05 -8.66
CA LEU A 186 5.67 1.32 -8.21
C LEU A 186 5.01 0.66 -9.40
N LYS A 187 4.92 -0.67 -9.39
CA LYS A 187 4.11 -1.41 -10.36
C LYS A 187 2.74 -1.68 -9.74
N ALA A 188 1.74 -0.87 -10.10
CA ALA A 188 0.36 -1.19 -9.77
C ALA A 188 -0.05 -2.49 -10.51
N PRO A 189 -0.85 -3.37 -9.86
CA PRO A 189 -1.43 -4.53 -10.51
C PRO A 189 -2.24 -4.11 -11.73
N GLN A 190 -2.31 -4.99 -12.74
CA GLN A 190 -3.11 -4.72 -13.95
C GLN A 190 -4.58 -4.47 -13.57
N GLY A 191 -5.16 -3.41 -14.09
CA GLY A 191 -6.53 -2.99 -13.79
C GLY A 191 -6.70 -2.19 -12.50
N MET A 192 -5.59 -1.83 -11.83
CA MET A 192 -5.60 -0.95 -10.66
C MET A 192 -4.84 0.35 -10.93
N SER A 193 -5.28 1.40 -10.28
CA SER A 193 -4.63 2.71 -10.28
C SER A 193 -4.38 3.19 -8.86
N VAL A 194 -3.34 3.98 -8.67
CA VAL A 194 -3.07 4.62 -7.39
C VAL A 194 -4.04 5.79 -7.21
N LYS A 195 -4.78 5.76 -6.10
CA LYS A 195 -5.75 6.78 -5.70
C LYS A 195 -5.13 7.85 -4.82
N SER A 196 -4.36 7.42 -3.83
CA SER A 196 -3.71 8.32 -2.89
C SER A 196 -2.46 7.72 -2.28
N ILE A 197 -1.58 8.60 -1.84
CA ILE A 197 -0.45 8.29 -0.99
C ILE A 197 -0.46 9.25 0.19
N SER A 198 -0.24 8.74 1.39
CA SER A 198 -0.22 9.54 2.61
C SER A 198 0.80 8.99 3.60
N LEU A 199 1.32 9.86 4.44
CA LEU A 199 2.22 9.54 5.53
C LEU A 199 1.51 9.79 6.86
N SER A 200 1.72 8.92 7.83
CA SER A 200 1.22 9.04 9.20
C SER A 200 2.20 8.42 10.18
N SER A 201 1.93 8.51 11.46
CA SER A 201 2.73 7.84 12.51
C SER A 201 2.80 6.32 12.34
N GLU A 202 1.82 5.70 11.68
CA GLU A 202 1.84 4.27 11.37
C GLU A 202 2.77 3.93 10.20
N GLY A 203 3.00 4.89 9.30
CA GLY A 203 3.85 4.71 8.14
C GLY A 203 3.31 5.35 6.86
N LEU A 204 3.79 4.86 5.72
CA LEU A 204 3.39 5.30 4.39
C LEU A 204 2.26 4.42 3.86
N ALA A 205 1.06 4.98 3.76
CA ALA A 205 -0.11 4.32 3.20
C ALA A 205 -0.26 4.64 1.72
N LEU A 206 -0.38 3.60 0.90
CA LEU A 206 -0.65 3.67 -0.53
C LEU A 206 -2.02 3.04 -0.79
N THR A 207 -2.98 3.83 -1.25
CA THR A 207 -4.31 3.34 -1.63
C THR A 207 -4.39 3.19 -3.14
N MET A 208 -4.77 2.00 -3.58
CA MET A 208 -5.02 1.65 -4.98
C MET A 208 -6.49 1.28 -5.17
N GLN A 209 -7.02 1.56 -6.33
CA GLN A 209 -8.40 1.28 -6.69
C GLN A 209 -8.48 0.59 -8.05
N GLY A 210 -9.35 -0.43 -8.15
CA GLY A 210 -9.72 -1.09 -9.39
C GLY A 210 -11.24 -1.17 -9.53
N THR A 211 -11.74 -1.08 -10.75
CA THR A 211 -13.15 -1.29 -11.10
C THR A 211 -13.28 -2.40 -12.12
N ASN A 212 -14.36 -3.18 -12.03
CA ASN A 212 -14.57 -4.35 -12.91
C ASN A 212 -13.33 -5.26 -12.96
N PHE A 213 -12.71 -5.44 -11.79
CA PHE A 213 -11.46 -6.16 -11.66
C PHE A 213 -11.69 -7.66 -11.83
N ARG A 214 -10.91 -8.27 -12.71
CA ARG A 214 -10.88 -9.72 -12.88
C ARG A 214 -9.62 -10.27 -12.22
N PRO A 215 -9.75 -11.07 -11.15
CA PRO A 215 -8.60 -11.74 -10.58
C PRO A 215 -8.02 -12.71 -11.62
N THR A 216 -6.92 -12.34 -12.24
CA THR A 216 -6.15 -13.29 -13.04
C THR A 216 -5.43 -14.25 -12.10
N LYS A 217 -5.34 -15.54 -12.48
CA LYS A 217 -4.50 -16.49 -11.73
C LYS A 217 -3.08 -15.96 -11.76
N LEU A 218 -2.66 -15.33 -10.67
CA LEU A 218 -1.28 -14.86 -10.47
C LEU A 218 -0.36 -16.06 -10.15
N GLY A 219 -0.22 -16.97 -11.10
CA GLY A 219 0.58 -18.19 -10.96
C GLY A 219 1.60 -18.42 -12.07
N SER A 220 1.69 -17.56 -13.09
CA SER A 220 2.51 -17.86 -14.27
C SER A 220 3.47 -16.75 -14.71
N SER A 221 3.77 -15.76 -13.88
CA SER A 221 4.65 -14.65 -14.30
C SER A 221 5.51 -14.12 -13.14
N PHE A 222 6.21 -15.03 -12.44
CA PHE A 222 7.35 -14.64 -11.57
C PHE A 222 8.46 -15.69 -11.68
#